data_111a2e46e15bfb3dc24df037b409d3b8
#
_entry.id   111a2e46e15bfb3dc24df037b409d3b8
#
_cell.length_a   1.000
_cell.length_b   1.000
_cell.length_c   1.000
_cell.angle_alpha   90.00
_cell.angle_beta   90.00
_cell.angle_gamma   90.00
#
_symmetry.space_group_name_H-M   'P 1'
#
loop_
_entity.id
_entity.type
_entity.pdbx_description
1 polymer ?
#
loop_
_entity_poly.entity_id
_entity_poly.type
_entity_poly.pdbx_seq_one_letter_code
_entity_poly.pdbx_strand_id
1 'polypeptide(L)'
;MRVTEPFKRSKLDQDSAKRIITAAAQKGVAALSITGGEPLLYLMEIVDLLKYARTLGIRYTRTGTNGYLFVNHERSDYRDRITKIAELIAESGLYTFWISIDSADPAVHEEMRGLPGVVRGIEKALPIFHAHGIYPSANLGINRNAGGSSRPMSADPSEFYAFYRSAFGKFYTLVIDMGFTIVNACYPMSIEENSANGLNAIYGATNSSGITTYAPADKSLMFKALFDTIPEFRSRIRIFSPRSSLYSLIRQQAEHEQAYHSCRGGVDYFFIDARDGNTFPCGYRGSENLGKFWDLDLSGTGTDAPCSRCEWECFRDPSTMIGPLLSLFTSPRHFYRTMIRDETFRKLWLDDIRYFTACDLFDGTKQPDLSKLAPFGKDHESPAA
;
A
#
# COMPACT_ATOMS: atom_id res chain seq x y z
N MET A 1 2.60 9.63 11.35
CA MET A 1 3.53 10.59 10.72
C MET A 1 2.90 11.97 10.73
N ARG A 2 3.53 12.96 11.35
CA ARG A 2 3.10 14.35 11.22
C ARG A 2 3.59 14.86 9.88
N VAL A 3 2.72 15.50 9.09
CA VAL A 3 3.15 16.25 7.91
C VAL A 3 4.05 17.38 8.41
N THR A 4 5.35 17.24 8.17
CA THR A 4 6.31 18.30 8.50
C THR A 4 6.28 19.35 7.38
N GLU A 5 6.39 20.64 7.74
CA GLU A 5 6.70 21.67 6.75
C GLU A 5 7.87 21.18 5.86
N PRO A 6 7.80 21.28 4.53
CA PRO A 6 7.24 22.39 3.78
C PRO A 6 5.91 22.12 3.06
N PHE A 7 5.23 21.01 3.30
CA PHE A 7 4.01 20.70 2.56
C PHE A 7 2.84 21.56 3.07
N LYS A 8 2.50 22.61 2.33
CA LYS A 8 1.30 23.37 2.61
C LYS A 8 0.07 22.48 2.43
N ARG A 9 -0.83 22.52 3.42
CA ARG A 9 -2.13 21.83 3.30
C ARG A 9 -2.89 22.41 2.11
N SER A 10 -3.22 21.59 1.16
CA SER A 10 -4.04 21.95 0.00
C SER A 10 -5.02 20.83 -0.28
N LYS A 11 -6.10 21.19 -0.91
CA LYS A 11 -7.15 20.29 -1.36
C LYS A 11 -7.44 20.60 -2.81
N LEU A 12 -7.51 19.55 -3.63
CA LEU A 12 -8.02 19.69 -4.98
C LEU A 12 -9.50 20.07 -4.91
N ASP A 13 -9.92 21.05 -5.70
CA ASP A 13 -11.31 21.41 -5.78
C ASP A 13 -12.14 20.30 -6.44
N GLN A 14 -13.43 20.26 -6.10
CA GLN A 14 -14.31 19.14 -6.48
C GLN A 14 -14.55 19.08 -8.00
N ASP A 15 -14.58 20.21 -8.69
CA ASP A 15 -14.79 20.26 -10.15
C ASP A 15 -13.55 19.71 -10.88
N SER A 16 -12.37 20.12 -10.46
CA SER A 16 -11.11 19.57 -10.96
C SER A 16 -11.01 18.06 -10.69
N ALA A 17 -11.39 17.61 -9.49
CA ALA A 17 -11.41 16.19 -9.16
C ALA A 17 -12.37 15.41 -10.06
N LYS A 18 -13.59 15.89 -10.28
CA LYS A 18 -14.55 15.27 -11.20
C LYS A 18 -14.06 15.26 -12.64
N ARG A 19 -13.43 16.34 -13.09
CA ARG A 19 -12.83 16.40 -14.42
C ARG A 19 -11.73 15.36 -14.62
N ILE A 20 -10.87 15.16 -13.61
CA ILE A 20 -9.84 14.12 -13.61
C ILE A 20 -10.49 12.73 -13.69
N ILE A 21 -11.49 12.46 -12.84
CA ILE A 21 -12.21 11.18 -12.80
C ILE A 21 -12.88 10.88 -14.15
N THR A 22 -13.51 11.89 -14.76
CA THR A 22 -14.12 11.75 -16.10
C THR A 22 -13.07 11.37 -17.14
N ALA A 23 -11.96 12.10 -17.19
CA ALA A 23 -10.88 11.82 -18.12
C ALA A 23 -10.25 10.43 -17.87
N ALA A 24 -10.11 10.03 -16.60
CA ALA A 24 -9.62 8.71 -16.24
C ALA A 24 -10.53 7.60 -16.77
N ALA A 25 -11.85 7.72 -16.59
CA ALA A 25 -12.82 6.77 -17.10
C ALA A 25 -12.79 6.69 -18.64
N GLN A 26 -12.73 7.85 -19.33
CA GLN A 26 -12.62 7.92 -20.79
C GLN A 26 -11.35 7.25 -21.34
N LYS A 27 -10.26 7.30 -20.58
CA LYS A 27 -8.98 6.66 -20.91
C LYS A 27 -8.88 5.20 -20.45
N GLY A 28 -9.97 4.60 -19.94
CA GLY A 28 -10.02 3.20 -19.53
C GLY A 28 -9.34 2.90 -18.18
N VAL A 29 -9.12 3.91 -17.36
CA VAL A 29 -8.57 3.71 -16.01
C VAL A 29 -9.57 2.95 -15.15
N ALA A 30 -9.17 1.81 -14.60
CA ALA A 30 -10.02 0.93 -13.81
C ALA A 30 -9.90 1.15 -12.30
N ALA A 31 -8.83 1.82 -11.84
CA ALA A 31 -8.53 1.98 -10.42
C ALA A 31 -8.24 3.43 -10.05
N LEU A 32 -8.78 3.88 -8.92
CA LEU A 32 -8.60 5.21 -8.36
C LEU A 32 -8.30 5.13 -6.86
N SER A 33 -7.24 5.78 -6.42
CA SER A 33 -6.91 5.94 -5.00
C SER A 33 -7.00 7.40 -4.60
N ILE A 34 -7.94 7.73 -3.71
CA ILE A 34 -8.04 9.07 -3.13
C ILE A 34 -7.26 9.04 -1.82
N THR A 35 -6.15 9.76 -1.81
CA THR A 35 -5.21 9.80 -0.69
C THR A 35 -4.87 11.25 -0.34
N GLY A 36 -4.10 11.44 0.71
CA GLY A 36 -3.69 12.78 1.15
C GLY A 36 -3.24 12.75 2.59
N GLY A 37 -3.28 13.90 3.27
CA GLY A 37 -2.96 13.96 4.70
C GLY A 37 -3.96 13.16 5.54
N GLU A 38 -5.23 13.54 5.48
CA GLU A 38 -6.36 12.82 6.07
C GLU A 38 -7.61 13.02 5.19
N PRO A 39 -7.92 12.05 4.32
CA PRO A 39 -9.05 12.17 3.40
C PRO A 39 -10.40 12.35 4.11
N LEU A 40 -10.60 11.67 5.25
CA LEU A 40 -11.88 11.68 5.94
C LEU A 40 -12.21 13.00 6.66
N LEU A 41 -11.31 13.99 6.65
CA LEU A 41 -11.68 15.38 6.97
C LEU A 41 -12.71 15.94 5.99
N TYR A 42 -12.78 15.38 4.78
CA TYR A 42 -13.67 15.76 3.70
C TYR A 42 -14.59 14.59 3.30
N LEU A 43 -15.07 13.83 4.30
CA LEU A 43 -15.81 12.59 4.09
C LEU A 43 -16.93 12.71 3.07
N MET A 44 -17.78 13.74 3.16
CA MET A 44 -18.90 13.90 2.24
C MET A 44 -18.44 14.12 0.79
N GLU A 45 -17.40 14.93 0.59
CA GLU A 45 -16.82 15.16 -0.73
C GLU A 45 -16.19 13.88 -1.30
N ILE A 46 -15.49 13.11 -0.46
CA ILE A 46 -14.91 11.83 -0.85
C ILE A 46 -16.00 10.84 -1.26
N VAL A 47 -17.08 10.74 -0.49
CA VAL A 47 -18.23 9.89 -0.81
C VAL A 47 -18.85 10.28 -2.15
N ASP A 48 -19.02 11.58 -2.41
CA ASP A 48 -19.56 12.08 -3.68
C ASP A 48 -18.63 11.73 -4.86
N LEU A 49 -17.32 11.89 -4.71
CA LEU A 49 -16.35 11.54 -5.74
C LEU A 49 -16.31 10.04 -6.01
N LEU A 50 -16.41 9.19 -4.97
CA LEU A 50 -16.46 7.74 -5.11
C LEU A 50 -17.74 7.29 -5.84
N LYS A 51 -18.90 7.83 -5.44
CA LYS A 51 -20.17 7.58 -6.14
C LYS A 51 -20.06 8.01 -7.60
N TYR A 52 -19.50 9.18 -7.88
CA TYR A 52 -19.27 9.67 -9.23
C TYR A 52 -18.34 8.77 -10.05
N ALA A 53 -17.21 8.35 -9.50
CA ALA A 53 -16.29 7.41 -10.15
C ALA A 53 -16.99 6.09 -10.53
N ARG A 54 -17.83 5.58 -9.63
CA ARG A 54 -18.62 4.36 -9.85
C ARG A 54 -19.62 4.52 -11.01
N THR A 55 -20.31 5.67 -11.14
CA THR A 55 -21.24 5.93 -12.27
C THR A 55 -20.51 5.92 -13.61
N LEU A 56 -19.22 6.24 -13.64
CA LEU A 56 -18.37 6.21 -14.82
C LEU A 56 -17.65 4.86 -15.04
N GLY A 57 -17.93 3.84 -14.24
CA GLY A 57 -17.39 2.49 -14.42
C GLY A 57 -16.00 2.28 -13.80
N ILE A 58 -15.46 3.23 -13.01
CA ILE A 58 -14.21 3.00 -12.26
C ILE A 58 -14.52 2.10 -11.07
N ARG A 59 -14.10 0.83 -11.18
CA ARG A 59 -14.50 -0.24 -10.24
C ARG A 59 -13.66 -0.27 -8.97
N TYR A 60 -12.34 -0.11 -9.10
CA TYR A 60 -11.41 -0.33 -8.00
C TYR A 60 -11.06 0.98 -7.32
N THR A 61 -11.86 1.40 -6.35
CA THR A 61 -11.67 2.65 -5.63
C THR A 61 -11.08 2.41 -4.25
N ARG A 62 -10.15 3.27 -3.83
CA ARG A 62 -9.47 3.16 -2.53
C ARG A 62 -9.44 4.51 -1.84
N THR A 63 -9.64 4.50 -0.53
CA THR A 63 -9.30 5.60 0.37
C THR A 63 -8.99 5.07 1.76
N GLY A 64 -8.53 5.92 2.66
CA GLY A 64 -8.22 5.50 4.02
C GLY A 64 -8.09 6.64 4.99
N THR A 65 -7.66 6.30 6.21
CA THR A 65 -7.56 7.27 7.30
C THR A 65 -6.33 6.99 8.18
N ASN A 66 -5.82 8.05 8.79
CA ASN A 66 -4.84 7.95 9.87
C ASN A 66 -5.48 7.53 11.22
N GLY A 67 -6.80 7.38 11.25
CA GLY A 67 -7.55 6.97 12.42
C GLY A 67 -8.09 8.10 13.28
N TYR A 68 -7.85 9.37 12.95
CA TYR A 68 -8.21 10.49 13.82
C TYR A 68 -9.70 10.51 14.20
N LEU A 69 -10.59 9.99 13.35
CA LEU A 69 -12.03 9.87 13.62
C LEU A 69 -12.37 8.87 14.72
N PHE A 70 -11.45 7.97 15.06
CA PHE A 70 -11.65 6.94 16.07
C PHE A 70 -11.18 7.34 17.48
N VAL A 71 -10.53 8.49 17.63
CA VAL A 71 -10.26 9.06 18.97
C VAL A 71 -11.55 9.42 19.70
N ASN A 72 -11.47 9.67 21.00
CA ASN A 72 -12.63 9.98 21.86
C ASN A 72 -13.70 8.85 21.87
N HIS A 73 -13.24 7.62 21.86
CA HIS A 73 -14.08 6.42 21.87
C HIS A 73 -14.89 6.20 23.16
N GLU A 74 -14.67 7.04 24.21
CA GLU A 74 -15.43 7.02 25.47
C GLU A 74 -16.68 7.93 25.43
N ARG A 75 -16.84 8.76 24.39
CA ARG A 75 -18.03 9.60 24.26
C ARG A 75 -19.28 8.76 24.00
N SER A 76 -20.40 9.17 24.58
CA SER A 76 -21.68 8.47 24.44
C SER A 76 -22.18 8.41 22.98
N ASP A 77 -21.85 9.42 22.16
CA ASP A 77 -22.21 9.51 20.73
C ASP A 77 -21.25 8.75 19.79
N TYR A 78 -20.20 8.09 20.33
CA TYR A 78 -19.18 7.45 19.53
C TYR A 78 -19.75 6.42 18.55
N ARG A 79 -20.61 5.52 19.06
CA ARG A 79 -21.21 4.45 18.24
C ARG A 79 -22.01 5.04 17.07
N ASP A 80 -22.87 6.01 17.34
CA ASP A 80 -23.75 6.62 16.32
C ASP A 80 -22.92 7.34 15.25
N ARG A 81 -21.87 8.05 15.68
CA ARG A 81 -20.94 8.71 14.78
C ARG A 81 -20.19 7.72 13.87
N ILE A 82 -19.69 6.61 14.41
CA ILE A 82 -19.00 5.60 13.61
C ILE A 82 -19.97 4.86 12.69
N THR A 83 -21.19 4.56 13.17
CA THR A 83 -22.24 3.99 12.33
C THR A 83 -22.52 4.86 11.12
N LYS A 84 -22.69 6.17 11.33
CA LYS A 84 -22.90 7.13 10.22
C LYS A 84 -21.75 7.15 9.21
N ILE A 85 -20.50 7.07 9.66
CA ILE A 85 -19.33 6.98 8.79
C ILE A 85 -19.36 5.67 8.00
N ALA A 86 -19.66 4.54 8.65
CA ALA A 86 -19.71 3.24 7.99
C ALA A 86 -20.81 3.17 6.92
N GLU A 87 -22.00 3.72 7.20
CA GLU A 87 -23.10 3.85 6.23
C GLU A 87 -22.67 4.63 4.99
N LEU A 88 -22.08 5.82 5.18
CA LEU A 88 -21.63 6.68 4.09
C LEU A 88 -20.56 6.00 3.22
N ILE A 89 -19.60 5.31 3.85
CA ILE A 89 -18.56 4.56 3.13
C ILE A 89 -19.19 3.38 2.37
N ALA A 90 -20.10 2.63 2.98
CA ALA A 90 -20.80 1.53 2.32
C ALA A 90 -21.62 2.02 1.11
N GLU A 91 -22.38 3.09 1.25
CA GLU A 91 -23.14 3.71 0.17
C GLU A 91 -22.27 4.22 -1.00
N SER A 92 -21.02 4.63 -0.71
CA SER A 92 -20.12 5.13 -1.74
C SER A 92 -19.70 4.06 -2.75
N GLY A 93 -19.83 2.77 -2.37
CA GLY A 93 -19.35 1.63 -3.16
C GLY A 93 -17.82 1.54 -3.19
N LEU A 94 -17.17 2.06 -2.17
CA LEU A 94 -15.71 1.99 -2.01
C LEU A 94 -15.25 0.52 -2.03
N TYR A 95 -14.23 0.22 -2.85
CA TYR A 95 -13.70 -1.14 -2.97
C TYR A 95 -12.77 -1.52 -1.82
N THR A 96 -11.87 -0.61 -1.39
CA THR A 96 -10.96 -0.86 -0.27
C THR A 96 -10.83 0.36 0.62
N PHE A 97 -11.09 0.18 1.92
CA PHE A 97 -10.87 1.17 2.96
C PHE A 97 -9.71 0.75 3.84
N TRP A 98 -8.68 1.60 3.99
CA TRP A 98 -7.57 1.29 4.90
C TRP A 98 -7.52 2.19 6.12
N ILE A 99 -6.99 1.64 7.20
CA ILE A 99 -6.70 2.34 8.45
C ILE A 99 -5.21 2.13 8.74
N SER A 100 -4.50 3.23 8.98
CA SER A 100 -3.06 3.18 9.24
C SER A 100 -2.77 2.67 10.65
N ILE A 101 -1.91 1.66 10.75
CA ILE A 101 -1.32 1.14 12.00
C ILE A 101 0.18 1.02 11.79
N ASP A 102 1.00 1.79 12.51
CA ASP A 102 2.44 1.90 12.25
C ASP A 102 3.32 1.12 13.24
N SER A 103 2.74 0.52 14.28
CA SER A 103 3.47 -0.27 15.27
C SER A 103 2.60 -1.41 15.80
N ALA A 104 3.25 -2.51 16.16
CA ALA A 104 2.64 -3.61 16.89
C ALA A 104 2.37 -3.28 18.37
N ASP A 105 2.88 -2.16 18.87
CA ASP A 105 2.61 -1.63 20.20
C ASP A 105 1.63 -0.45 20.09
N PRO A 106 0.42 -0.57 20.66
CA PRO A 106 -0.59 0.48 20.63
C PRO A 106 -0.09 1.83 21.15
N ALA A 107 0.65 1.86 22.26
CA ALA A 107 1.13 3.11 22.85
C ALA A 107 2.14 3.80 21.94
N VAL A 108 3.04 3.04 21.32
CA VAL A 108 4.02 3.56 20.34
C VAL A 108 3.31 4.08 19.08
N HIS A 109 2.31 3.35 18.58
CA HIS A 109 1.51 3.83 17.45
C HIS A 109 0.82 5.16 17.76
N GLU A 110 0.17 5.26 18.92
CA GLU A 110 -0.56 6.45 19.35
C GLU A 110 0.37 7.65 19.55
N GLU A 111 1.54 7.45 20.14
CA GLU A 111 2.58 8.47 20.28
C GLU A 111 3.07 8.97 18.91
N MET A 112 3.42 8.06 18.00
CA MET A 112 3.89 8.39 16.66
C MET A 112 2.86 9.20 15.86
N ARG A 113 1.57 8.90 16.03
CA ARG A 113 0.47 9.60 15.34
C ARG A 113 0.02 10.86 16.08
N GLY A 114 0.30 10.98 17.36
CA GLY A 114 -0.24 12.02 18.23
C GLY A 114 -1.76 11.88 18.40
N LEU A 115 -2.26 10.64 18.46
CA LEU A 115 -3.67 10.29 18.54
C LEU A 115 -3.93 9.33 19.72
N PRO A 116 -3.90 9.81 20.97
CA PRO A 116 -4.11 8.96 22.15
C PRO A 116 -5.48 8.24 22.09
N GLY A 117 -5.50 6.96 22.43
CA GLY A 117 -6.70 6.12 22.46
C GLY A 117 -7.22 5.69 21.07
N VAL A 118 -6.50 6.01 19.98
CA VAL A 118 -6.96 5.67 18.62
C VAL A 118 -7.06 4.17 18.39
N VAL A 119 -6.14 3.37 18.93
CA VAL A 119 -6.16 1.92 18.72
C VAL A 119 -7.42 1.30 19.34
N ARG A 120 -7.74 1.68 20.57
CA ARG A 120 -8.96 1.23 21.23
C ARG A 120 -10.21 1.71 20.50
N GLY A 121 -10.18 2.91 19.94
CA GLY A 121 -11.26 3.41 19.09
C GLY A 121 -11.41 2.55 17.82
N ILE A 122 -10.33 2.21 17.14
CA ILE A 122 -10.37 1.33 15.96
C ILE A 122 -10.97 -0.03 16.31
N GLU A 123 -10.55 -0.66 17.43
CA GLU A 123 -11.11 -1.92 17.88
C GLU A 123 -12.64 -1.86 18.09
N LYS A 124 -13.14 -0.76 18.66
CA LYS A 124 -14.59 -0.54 18.82
C LYS A 124 -15.29 -0.25 17.47
N ALA A 125 -14.61 0.33 16.50
CA ALA A 125 -15.17 0.70 15.21
C ALA A 125 -15.26 -0.48 14.22
N LEU A 126 -14.29 -1.39 14.21
CA LEU A 126 -14.22 -2.50 13.25
C LEU A 126 -15.50 -3.35 13.20
N PRO A 127 -16.11 -3.78 14.33
CA PRO A 127 -17.37 -4.53 14.28
C PRO A 127 -18.53 -3.72 13.67
N ILE A 128 -18.51 -2.38 13.81
CA ILE A 128 -19.52 -1.50 13.21
C ILE A 128 -19.35 -1.49 11.69
N PHE A 129 -18.13 -1.33 11.20
CA PHE A 129 -17.84 -1.43 9.77
C PHE A 129 -18.23 -2.78 9.19
N HIS A 130 -17.91 -3.88 9.88
CA HIS A 130 -18.27 -5.22 9.44
C HIS A 130 -19.80 -5.41 9.34
N ALA A 131 -20.56 -4.86 10.29
CA ALA A 131 -22.03 -4.91 10.26
C ALA A 131 -22.62 -4.17 9.02
N HIS A 132 -21.88 -3.23 8.45
CA HIS A 132 -22.23 -2.51 7.21
C HIS A 132 -21.57 -3.09 5.96
N GLY A 133 -20.98 -4.29 6.04
CA GLY A 133 -20.33 -4.95 4.89
C GLY A 133 -19.03 -4.30 4.44
N ILE A 134 -18.35 -3.56 5.32
CA ILE A 134 -17.03 -3.00 5.07
C ILE A 134 -16.01 -3.71 5.94
N TYR A 135 -14.97 -4.27 5.30
CA TYR A 135 -13.90 -5.01 5.95
C TYR A 135 -12.58 -4.24 5.75
N PRO A 136 -12.24 -3.31 6.65
CA PRO A 136 -11.09 -2.45 6.49
C PRO A 136 -9.76 -3.21 6.42
N SER A 137 -8.80 -2.61 5.73
CA SER A 137 -7.41 -3.06 5.66
C SER A 137 -6.57 -2.34 6.70
N ALA A 138 -5.75 -3.06 7.46
CA ALA A 138 -4.65 -2.45 8.21
C ALA A 138 -3.52 -2.08 7.24
N ASN A 139 -2.98 -0.87 7.37
CA ASN A 139 -1.90 -0.39 6.52
C ASN A 139 -0.68 -0.04 7.37
N LEU A 140 0.35 -0.90 7.33
CA LEU A 140 1.61 -0.70 8.05
C LEU A 140 2.54 0.19 7.24
N GLY A 141 2.89 1.38 7.74
CA GLY A 141 4.08 2.07 7.26
C GLY A 141 5.31 1.47 7.94
N ILE A 142 6.10 0.68 7.22
CA ILE A 142 7.29 0.03 7.81
C ILE A 142 8.27 1.09 8.31
N ASN A 143 8.65 0.97 9.57
CA ASN A 143 9.54 1.92 10.24
C ASN A 143 10.29 1.21 11.38
N ARG A 144 11.25 1.90 12.02
CA ARG A 144 12.06 1.34 13.10
C ARG A 144 11.28 1.01 14.38
N ASN A 145 10.06 1.55 14.54
CA ASN A 145 9.17 1.31 15.68
C ASN A 145 8.07 0.28 15.37
N ALA A 146 8.13 -0.41 14.24
CA ALA A 146 7.08 -1.36 13.83
C ALA A 146 6.83 -2.48 14.86
N GLY A 147 7.86 -2.88 15.60
CA GLY A 147 7.77 -3.92 16.65
C GLY A 147 7.53 -3.41 18.07
N GLY A 148 7.34 -2.11 18.25
CA GLY A 148 7.25 -1.44 19.54
C GLY A 148 8.31 -0.32 19.68
N SER A 149 8.72 0.04 20.92
CA SER A 149 9.69 1.12 21.14
C SER A 149 10.99 0.88 20.39
N SER A 150 11.51 1.94 19.76
CA SER A 150 12.78 1.89 19.06
C SER A 150 13.91 1.58 20.03
N ARG A 151 14.60 0.48 19.76
CA ARG A 151 15.96 0.29 20.24
C ARG A 151 16.93 0.82 19.19
N PRO A 152 18.14 1.25 19.58
CA PRO A 152 19.20 1.44 18.60
C PRO A 152 19.27 0.19 17.73
N MET A 153 19.19 0.36 16.40
CA MET A 153 19.28 -0.78 15.48
C MET A 153 20.65 -1.42 15.67
N SER A 154 20.65 -2.73 15.87
CA SER A 154 21.90 -3.48 15.91
C SER A 154 22.59 -3.40 14.56
N ALA A 155 23.92 -3.26 14.59
CA ALA A 155 24.75 -3.39 13.40
C ALA A 155 24.94 -4.87 12.98
N ASP A 156 24.53 -5.82 13.83
CA ASP A 156 24.56 -7.25 13.50
C ASP A 156 23.39 -7.59 12.57
N PRO A 157 23.67 -8.10 11.36
CA PRO A 157 22.65 -8.48 10.38
C PRO A 157 21.64 -9.51 10.89
N SER A 158 22.07 -10.45 11.75
CA SER A 158 21.21 -11.50 12.28
C SER A 158 20.24 -10.96 13.32
N GLU A 159 20.70 -10.06 14.19
CA GLU A 159 19.84 -9.37 15.16
C GLU A 159 18.86 -8.43 14.47
N PHE A 160 19.31 -7.72 13.43
CA PHE A 160 18.44 -6.85 12.62
C PHE A 160 17.31 -7.66 11.96
N TYR A 161 17.65 -8.77 11.31
CA TYR A 161 16.67 -9.67 10.71
C TYR A 161 15.70 -10.22 11.77
N ALA A 162 16.20 -10.72 12.89
CA ALA A 162 15.39 -11.27 13.98
C ALA A 162 14.43 -10.22 14.56
N PHE A 163 14.88 -8.97 14.70
CA PHE A 163 14.04 -7.86 15.12
C PHE A 163 12.83 -7.69 14.20
N TYR A 164 13.05 -7.57 12.87
CA TYR A 164 11.94 -7.38 11.92
C TYR A 164 11.06 -8.62 11.79
N ARG A 165 11.63 -9.82 11.87
CA ARG A 165 10.85 -11.07 11.95
C ARG A 165 9.85 -11.02 13.12
N SER A 166 10.34 -10.65 14.30
CA SER A 166 9.50 -10.51 15.50
C SER A 166 8.48 -9.36 15.34
N ALA A 167 8.92 -8.22 14.81
CA ALA A 167 8.06 -7.04 14.62
C ALA A 167 6.87 -7.35 13.70
N PHE A 168 7.11 -7.98 12.55
CA PHE A 168 6.05 -8.35 11.61
C PHE A 168 5.13 -9.41 12.19
N GLY A 169 5.65 -10.43 12.89
CA GLY A 169 4.83 -11.43 13.56
C GLY A 169 3.90 -10.82 14.60
N LYS A 170 4.42 -9.93 15.46
CA LYS A 170 3.61 -9.18 16.44
C LYS A 170 2.56 -8.30 15.76
N PHE A 171 2.94 -7.62 14.68
CA PHE A 171 2.05 -6.75 13.94
C PHE A 171 0.86 -7.53 13.33
N TYR A 172 1.14 -8.64 12.62
CA TYR A 172 0.08 -9.47 12.05
C TYR A 172 -0.84 -10.05 13.14
N THR A 173 -0.28 -10.48 14.27
CA THR A 173 -1.08 -10.94 15.41
C THR A 173 -1.99 -9.84 15.93
N LEU A 174 -1.45 -8.64 16.19
CA LEU A 174 -2.22 -7.49 16.67
C LEU A 174 -3.40 -7.17 15.74
N VAL A 175 -3.15 -7.03 14.44
CA VAL A 175 -4.21 -6.61 13.50
C VAL A 175 -5.28 -7.71 13.30
N ILE A 176 -4.91 -8.98 13.39
CA ILE A 176 -5.86 -10.10 13.40
C ILE A 176 -6.73 -10.05 14.65
N ASP A 177 -6.13 -9.86 15.83
CA ASP A 177 -6.84 -9.82 17.10
C ASP A 177 -7.76 -8.60 17.20
N MET A 178 -7.37 -7.46 16.58
CA MET A 178 -8.26 -6.30 16.44
C MET A 178 -9.48 -6.54 15.54
N GLY A 179 -9.41 -7.54 14.64
CA GLY A 179 -10.49 -7.87 13.71
C GLY A 179 -10.29 -7.35 12.28
N PHE A 180 -9.09 -6.91 11.89
CA PHE A 180 -8.81 -6.63 10.49
C PHE A 180 -8.82 -7.90 9.64
N THR A 181 -9.25 -7.77 8.39
CA THR A 181 -9.36 -8.89 7.45
C THR A 181 -8.43 -8.78 6.25
N ILE A 182 -7.83 -7.63 6.05
CA ILE A 182 -6.84 -7.34 5.02
C ILE A 182 -5.68 -6.59 5.68
N VAL A 183 -4.48 -6.82 5.21
CA VAL A 183 -3.30 -6.09 5.67
C VAL A 183 -2.38 -5.79 4.49
N ASN A 184 -1.80 -4.59 4.50
CA ASN A 184 -0.78 -4.15 3.56
C ASN A 184 0.43 -3.60 4.32
N ALA A 185 1.62 -3.76 3.76
CA ALA A 185 2.84 -3.15 4.25
C ALA A 185 3.37 -2.14 3.22
N CYS A 186 3.42 -0.86 3.61
CA CYS A 186 4.05 0.19 2.84
C CYS A 186 5.54 0.19 3.11
N TYR A 187 6.34 0.02 2.07
CA TYR A 187 7.80 -0.06 2.19
C TYR A 187 8.39 1.30 2.57
N PRO A 188 9.47 1.31 3.38
CA PRO A 188 10.01 2.56 3.88
C PRO A 188 10.63 3.37 2.75
N MET A 189 10.12 4.57 2.55
CA MET A 189 10.65 5.53 1.59
C MET A 189 11.20 6.73 2.31
N SER A 190 12.50 6.97 2.14
CA SER A 190 13.17 8.22 2.50
C SER A 190 13.86 8.74 1.26
N ILE A 191 13.55 9.98 0.89
CA ILE A 191 14.19 10.65 -0.24
C ILE A 191 14.87 11.89 0.31
N GLU A 192 16.18 11.90 0.23
CA GLU A 192 16.99 13.09 0.51
C GLU A 192 16.85 14.05 -0.67
N GLU A 193 16.68 15.34 -0.39
CA GLU A 193 16.75 16.39 -1.40
C GLU A 193 18.10 16.29 -2.11
N ASN A 194 18.08 16.19 -3.45
CA ASN A 194 19.25 15.97 -4.30
C ASN A 194 19.86 14.56 -4.25
N SER A 195 19.06 13.54 -3.99
CA SER A 195 19.56 12.17 -4.10
C SER A 195 20.13 11.90 -5.51
N ALA A 196 21.26 11.19 -5.58
CA ALA A 196 21.91 10.80 -6.83
C ALA A 196 20.99 10.02 -7.80
N ASN A 197 19.85 9.54 -7.30
CA ASN A 197 18.85 8.79 -8.06
C ASN A 197 17.89 9.69 -8.86
N GLY A 198 18.00 11.02 -8.77
CA GLY A 198 17.09 11.96 -9.45
C GLY A 198 15.63 11.86 -9.00
N LEU A 199 15.39 11.38 -7.77
CA LEU A 199 14.05 11.34 -7.17
C LEU A 199 13.78 12.65 -6.45
N ASN A 200 12.56 13.16 -6.62
CA ASN A 200 12.06 14.36 -5.95
C ASN A 200 10.64 14.10 -5.47
N ALA A 201 10.45 14.05 -4.15
CA ALA A 201 9.15 13.72 -3.56
C ALA A 201 8.17 14.88 -3.67
N ILE A 202 7.01 14.61 -4.28
CA ILE A 202 5.82 15.44 -4.20
C ILE A 202 4.75 14.81 -3.31
N TYR A 203 4.95 13.55 -2.93
CA TYR A 203 4.05 12.84 -2.03
C TYR A 203 4.40 13.16 -0.58
N GLY A 204 3.53 13.94 0.08
CA GLY A 204 3.77 14.47 1.42
C GLY A 204 3.81 13.45 2.57
N ALA A 205 3.53 12.17 2.29
CA ALA A 205 3.72 11.10 3.27
C ALA A 205 5.19 10.63 3.39
N THR A 206 6.06 11.09 2.50
CA THR A 206 7.50 10.85 2.60
C THR A 206 8.05 11.62 3.78
N ASN A 207 8.76 10.92 4.66
CA ASN A 207 9.33 11.53 5.84
C ASN A 207 10.86 11.44 5.78
N SER A 208 11.52 12.57 6.05
CA SER A 208 12.96 12.63 6.26
C SER A 208 13.40 12.14 7.65
N SER A 209 12.48 11.61 8.47
CA SER A 209 12.84 11.12 9.81
C SER A 209 13.68 9.85 9.72
N GLY A 210 14.69 9.77 10.58
CA GLY A 210 15.58 8.61 10.69
C GLY A 210 14.88 7.26 10.94
N ILE A 211 13.58 7.26 11.29
CA ILE A 211 12.82 6.03 11.53
C ILE A 211 12.44 5.27 10.24
N THR A 212 12.51 5.92 9.07
CA THR A 212 12.23 5.31 7.76
C THR A 212 13.45 5.23 6.85
N THR A 213 14.62 5.66 7.34
CA THR A 213 15.87 5.63 6.59
C THR A 213 16.65 4.36 6.90
N TYR A 214 17.02 3.60 5.87
CA TYR A 214 17.74 2.34 5.96
C TYR A 214 18.83 2.26 4.90
N ALA A 215 19.95 1.64 5.24
CA ALA A 215 20.94 1.25 4.24
C ALA A 215 20.38 0.16 3.30
N PRO A 216 20.89 0.02 2.06
CA PRO A 216 20.42 -1.02 1.13
C PRO A 216 20.50 -2.44 1.71
N ALA A 217 21.60 -2.79 2.39
CA ALA A 217 21.75 -4.09 3.04
C ALA A 217 20.69 -4.34 4.12
N ASP A 218 20.36 -3.32 4.93
CA ASP A 218 19.32 -3.38 5.95
C ASP A 218 17.93 -3.56 5.30
N LYS A 219 17.66 -2.88 4.19
CA LYS A 219 16.41 -3.06 3.43
C LYS A 219 16.26 -4.50 2.94
N SER A 220 17.34 -5.11 2.41
CA SER A 220 17.32 -6.51 1.98
C SER A 220 16.91 -7.44 3.12
N LEU A 221 17.53 -7.29 4.30
CA LEU A 221 17.21 -8.09 5.48
C LEU A 221 15.79 -7.87 5.98
N MET A 222 15.32 -6.62 5.97
CA MET A 222 13.95 -6.26 6.33
C MET A 222 12.92 -6.88 5.37
N PHE A 223 13.16 -6.79 4.06
CA PHE A 223 12.30 -7.44 3.05
C PHE A 223 12.32 -8.96 3.19
N LYS A 224 13.50 -9.54 3.51
CA LYS A 224 13.61 -10.96 3.81
C LYS A 224 12.80 -11.36 5.04
N ALA A 225 12.86 -10.57 6.11
CA ALA A 225 12.06 -10.80 7.31
C ALA A 225 10.55 -10.76 7.02
N LEU A 226 10.10 -9.79 6.21
CA LEU A 226 8.70 -9.72 5.78
C LEU A 226 8.31 -10.93 4.91
N PHE A 227 9.13 -11.26 3.91
CA PHE A 227 8.95 -12.41 3.02
C PHE A 227 8.79 -13.72 3.79
N ASP A 228 9.63 -13.95 4.79
CA ASP A 228 9.62 -15.16 5.61
C ASP A 228 8.48 -15.17 6.65
N THR A 229 7.92 -13.98 7.00
CA THR A 229 6.78 -13.89 7.95
C THR A 229 5.44 -14.17 7.28
N ILE A 230 5.24 -13.71 6.06
CA ILE A 230 3.96 -13.77 5.34
C ILE A 230 3.32 -15.17 5.35
N PRO A 231 4.03 -16.28 5.07
CA PRO A 231 3.43 -17.62 5.04
C PRO A 231 2.75 -18.04 6.35
N GLU A 232 3.23 -17.54 7.48
CA GLU A 232 2.68 -17.90 8.80
C GLU A 232 1.28 -17.31 9.04
N PHE A 233 0.89 -16.31 8.25
CA PHE A 233 -0.34 -15.54 8.45
C PHE A 233 -1.31 -15.59 7.25
N ARG A 234 -0.87 -16.02 6.06
CA ARG A 234 -1.71 -16.05 4.84
C ARG A 234 -3.00 -16.86 4.97
N SER A 235 -3.03 -17.87 5.85
CA SER A 235 -4.25 -18.66 6.12
C SER A 235 -5.24 -17.97 7.07
N ARG A 236 -4.84 -16.88 7.72
CA ARG A 236 -5.61 -16.21 8.77
C ARG A 236 -6.09 -14.82 8.39
N ILE A 237 -5.39 -14.14 7.50
CA ILE A 237 -5.68 -12.78 7.04
C ILE A 237 -5.22 -12.60 5.59
N ARG A 238 -5.94 -11.80 4.82
CA ARG A 238 -5.59 -11.47 3.43
C ARG A 238 -4.41 -10.49 3.40
N ILE A 239 -3.24 -10.91 2.91
CA ILE A 239 -2.00 -10.10 2.89
C ILE A 239 -1.74 -9.59 1.47
N PHE A 240 -1.77 -8.28 1.29
CA PHE A 240 -1.64 -7.64 -0.02
C PHE A 240 -0.22 -7.62 -0.58
N SER A 241 0.83 -7.79 0.24
CA SER A 241 2.23 -7.77 -0.20
C SER A 241 2.59 -9.05 -0.95
N PRO A 242 2.89 -9.01 -2.27
CA PRO A 242 3.23 -10.20 -3.05
C PRO A 242 4.66 -10.66 -2.73
N ARG A 243 4.83 -11.96 -2.50
CA ARG A 243 6.15 -12.55 -2.20
C ARG A 243 7.10 -12.50 -3.40
N SER A 244 6.59 -12.60 -4.61
CA SER A 244 7.39 -12.45 -5.82
C SER A 244 8.01 -11.05 -5.95
N SER A 245 7.30 -9.99 -5.52
CA SER A 245 7.85 -8.64 -5.48
C SER A 245 8.92 -8.50 -4.39
N LEU A 246 8.66 -9.02 -3.19
CA LEU A 246 9.66 -9.04 -2.10
C LEU A 246 10.92 -9.81 -2.50
N TYR A 247 10.79 -10.97 -3.16
CA TYR A 247 11.92 -11.73 -3.67
C TYR A 247 12.78 -10.90 -4.65
N SER A 248 12.13 -10.20 -5.58
CA SER A 248 12.82 -9.30 -6.50
C SER A 248 13.54 -8.16 -5.77
N LEU A 249 12.92 -7.58 -4.73
CA LEU A 249 13.50 -6.51 -3.94
C LEU A 249 14.70 -6.97 -3.09
N ILE A 250 14.61 -8.15 -2.48
CA ILE A 250 15.71 -8.74 -1.71
C ILE A 250 16.96 -8.86 -2.59
N ARG A 251 16.82 -9.42 -3.79
CA ARG A 251 17.93 -9.59 -4.72
C ARG A 251 18.45 -8.26 -5.25
N GLN A 252 17.57 -7.31 -5.55
CA GLN A 252 17.97 -5.98 -6.00
C GLN A 252 18.81 -5.26 -4.95
N GLN A 253 18.47 -5.37 -3.67
CA GLN A 253 19.17 -4.66 -2.59
C GLN A 253 20.45 -5.39 -2.15
N ALA A 254 20.47 -6.73 -2.15
CA ALA A 254 21.62 -7.53 -1.72
C ALA A 254 22.67 -7.70 -2.82
N GLU A 255 22.23 -7.95 -4.05
CA GLU A 255 23.12 -8.38 -5.15
C GLU A 255 23.33 -7.27 -6.18
N HIS A 256 22.77 -6.07 -5.96
CA HIS A 256 22.76 -4.96 -6.92
C HIS A 256 22.23 -5.37 -8.30
N GLU A 257 21.40 -6.40 -8.35
CA GLU A 257 20.76 -6.84 -9.58
C GLU A 257 19.71 -5.82 -10.06
N GLN A 258 19.46 -5.83 -11.36
CA GLN A 258 18.35 -5.07 -11.92
C GLN A 258 17.01 -5.68 -11.42
N ALA A 259 16.03 -4.79 -11.18
CA ALA A 259 14.68 -5.23 -10.90
C ALA A 259 14.18 -6.24 -11.92
N TYR A 260 13.47 -7.27 -11.44
CA TYR A 260 12.86 -8.27 -12.33
C TYR A 260 11.92 -7.62 -13.34
N HIS A 261 11.10 -6.69 -12.88
CA HIS A 261 10.22 -5.90 -13.74
C HIS A 261 10.31 -4.42 -13.33
N SER A 262 10.44 -3.56 -14.31
CA SER A 262 10.49 -2.11 -14.09
C SER A 262 9.14 -1.60 -13.60
N CYS A 263 9.19 -0.56 -12.75
CA CYS A 263 7.97 0.14 -12.31
C CYS A 263 7.30 0.84 -13.49
N ARG A 264 5.98 0.68 -13.60
CA ARG A 264 5.16 1.23 -14.69
C ARG A 264 4.55 2.59 -14.36
N GLY A 265 5.15 3.32 -13.41
CA GLY A 265 4.79 4.71 -13.12
C GLY A 265 5.03 5.62 -14.32
N GLY A 266 4.00 6.35 -14.74
CA GLY A 266 3.99 7.16 -15.97
C GLY A 266 3.55 6.40 -17.23
N VAL A 267 3.21 5.12 -17.09
CA VAL A 267 2.64 4.28 -18.17
C VAL A 267 1.23 3.81 -17.77
N ASP A 268 1.14 2.99 -16.72
CA ASP A 268 -0.13 2.45 -16.22
C ASP A 268 -0.61 3.14 -14.94
N TYR A 269 0.31 3.81 -14.24
CA TYR A 269 0.05 4.46 -12.96
C TYR A 269 0.50 5.91 -12.99
N PHE A 270 -0.30 6.79 -12.42
CA PHE A 270 -0.03 8.21 -12.36
C PHE A 270 -0.32 8.75 -10.96
N PHE A 271 0.40 9.78 -10.56
CA PHE A 271 0.14 10.54 -9.35
C PHE A 271 -0.36 11.94 -9.71
N ILE A 272 -1.44 12.38 -9.06
CA ILE A 272 -1.99 13.72 -9.25
C ILE A 272 -1.81 14.50 -7.96
N ASP A 273 -1.15 15.65 -8.07
CA ASP A 273 -0.90 16.52 -6.94
C ASP A 273 -2.16 17.30 -6.57
N ALA A 274 -2.59 17.21 -5.32
CA ALA A 274 -3.76 17.93 -4.82
C ALA A 274 -3.56 19.44 -4.71
N ARG A 275 -2.33 19.95 -4.83
CA ARG A 275 -2.04 21.40 -4.75
C ARG A 275 -2.49 22.14 -5.99
N ASP A 276 -2.28 21.55 -7.15
CA ASP A 276 -2.49 22.19 -8.44
C ASP A 276 -3.18 21.29 -9.48
N GLY A 277 -3.41 20.02 -9.17
CA GLY A 277 -4.00 19.04 -10.09
C GLY A 277 -3.08 18.61 -11.24
N ASN A 278 -1.78 18.88 -11.14
CA ASN A 278 -0.82 18.40 -12.13
C ASN A 278 -0.54 16.90 -11.95
N THR A 279 -0.24 16.25 -13.06
CA THR A 279 0.02 14.83 -13.14
C THR A 279 1.51 14.57 -13.20
N PHE A 280 1.93 13.53 -12.50
CA PHE A 280 3.32 13.07 -12.46
C PHE A 280 3.35 11.56 -12.70
N PRO A 281 4.48 11.00 -13.19
CA PRO A 281 4.64 9.55 -13.34
C PRO A 281 4.45 8.78 -12.03
N CYS A 282 4.84 9.38 -10.89
CA CYS A 282 4.58 8.86 -9.54
C CYS A 282 4.82 9.96 -8.50
N GLY A 283 4.56 9.67 -7.21
CA GLY A 283 4.75 10.62 -6.11
C GLY A 283 6.23 10.98 -5.81
N TYR A 284 7.18 10.34 -6.48
CA TYR A 284 8.63 10.53 -6.27
C TYR A 284 9.39 10.99 -7.53
N ARG A 285 8.69 11.26 -8.61
CA ARG A 285 9.25 11.82 -9.85
C ARG A 285 8.71 13.24 -10.09
N GLY A 286 8.81 14.08 -9.06
CA GLY A 286 8.23 15.41 -9.01
C GLY A 286 8.87 16.43 -9.96
N SER A 287 10.03 16.14 -10.53
CA SER A 287 10.64 16.93 -11.60
C SER A 287 10.02 16.68 -12.97
N GLU A 288 9.21 15.62 -13.12
CA GLU A 288 8.64 15.20 -14.38
C GLU A 288 7.14 15.53 -14.43
N ASN A 289 6.81 16.84 -14.48
CA ASN A 289 5.43 17.31 -14.59
C ASN A 289 4.88 17.03 -16.01
N LEU A 290 3.82 16.22 -16.08
CA LEU A 290 3.13 15.83 -17.32
C LEU A 290 1.96 16.76 -17.67
N GLY A 291 1.69 17.79 -16.88
CA GLY A 291 0.53 18.66 -17.06
C GLY A 291 -0.74 18.07 -16.49
N LYS A 292 -1.88 18.43 -17.07
CA LYS A 292 -3.19 17.99 -16.58
C LYS A 292 -3.55 16.61 -17.13
N PHE A 293 -4.12 15.74 -16.28
CA PHE A 293 -4.45 14.38 -16.66
C PHE A 293 -5.41 14.28 -17.85
N TRP A 294 -6.35 15.21 -17.96
CA TRP A 294 -7.30 15.24 -19.09
C TRP A 294 -6.66 15.59 -20.42
N ASP A 295 -5.50 16.26 -20.43
CA ASP A 295 -4.75 16.64 -21.63
C ASP A 295 -3.72 15.57 -22.05
N LEU A 296 -3.48 14.53 -21.24
CA LEU A 296 -2.51 13.49 -21.55
C LEU A 296 -2.98 12.62 -22.72
N ASP A 297 -2.08 12.35 -23.66
CA ASP A 297 -2.24 11.28 -24.63
C ASP A 297 -1.57 9.99 -24.10
N LEU A 298 -2.38 9.01 -23.71
CA LEU A 298 -1.89 7.73 -23.24
C LEU A 298 -1.61 6.73 -24.37
N SER A 299 -1.99 7.02 -25.61
CA SER A 299 -1.75 6.14 -26.76
C SER A 299 -0.26 6.09 -27.18
N GLY A 300 0.47 7.16 -26.88
CA GLY A 300 1.90 7.29 -27.13
C GLY A 300 2.80 6.86 -25.96
N THR A 301 2.25 6.49 -24.80
CA THR A 301 3.04 5.99 -23.69
C THR A 301 3.64 4.64 -24.06
N GLY A 302 4.95 4.56 -24.19
CA GLY A 302 5.67 3.36 -24.64
C GLY A 302 5.39 2.16 -23.73
N THR A 303 5.50 0.96 -24.31
CA THR A 303 5.38 -0.31 -23.56
C THR A 303 6.49 -0.50 -22.54
N ASP A 304 7.60 0.24 -22.67
CA ASP A 304 8.75 0.15 -21.80
C ASP A 304 8.66 1.14 -20.65
N ALA A 305 8.60 0.61 -19.43
CA ALA A 305 8.68 1.39 -18.20
C ALA A 305 10.12 1.29 -17.64
N PRO A 306 10.97 2.32 -17.82
CA PRO A 306 12.39 2.19 -17.51
C PRO A 306 12.73 2.42 -16.03
N CYS A 307 11.77 2.66 -15.14
CA CYS A 307 12.04 3.08 -13.78
C CYS A 307 12.28 1.88 -12.82
N SER A 308 13.48 1.86 -12.21
CA SER A 308 13.85 0.92 -11.14
C SER A 308 14.47 1.63 -9.93
N ARG A 309 14.21 2.95 -9.77
CA ARG A 309 14.92 3.84 -8.85
C ARG A 309 14.51 3.74 -7.39
N CYS A 310 13.36 3.11 -7.09
CA CYS A 310 12.84 3.02 -5.71
C CYS A 310 12.03 1.74 -5.49
N GLU A 311 11.64 1.52 -4.23
CA GLU A 311 10.86 0.35 -3.79
C GLU A 311 9.39 0.68 -3.52
N TRP A 312 8.86 1.83 -3.93
CA TRP A 312 7.49 2.23 -3.60
C TRP A 312 6.45 1.20 -4.05
N GLU A 313 5.87 0.49 -3.09
CA GLU A 313 5.01 -0.67 -3.28
C GLU A 313 3.78 -0.38 -4.14
N CYS A 314 3.20 0.83 -3.99
CA CYS A 314 1.96 1.19 -4.68
C CYS A 314 2.03 1.01 -6.20
N PHE A 315 3.20 1.23 -6.80
CA PHE A 315 3.41 1.08 -8.25
C PHE A 315 4.34 -0.09 -8.59
N ARG A 316 5.25 -0.44 -7.67
CA ARG A 316 6.22 -1.51 -7.87
C ARG A 316 5.57 -2.90 -7.83
N ASP A 317 4.79 -3.17 -6.80
CA ASP A 317 4.17 -4.48 -6.62
C ASP A 317 3.21 -4.84 -7.77
N PRO A 318 2.24 -3.98 -8.16
CA PRO A 318 1.40 -4.29 -9.32
C PRO A 318 2.20 -4.37 -10.63
N SER A 319 3.30 -3.62 -10.78
CA SER A 319 4.19 -3.78 -11.95
C SER A 319 4.87 -5.14 -11.98
N THR A 320 5.29 -5.66 -10.83
CA THR A 320 5.86 -7.02 -10.73
C THR A 320 4.81 -8.09 -11.00
N MET A 321 3.56 -7.86 -10.56
CA MET A 321 2.47 -8.81 -10.79
C MET A 321 2.06 -8.91 -12.26
N ILE A 322 1.99 -7.80 -12.99
CA ILE A 322 1.61 -7.78 -14.42
C ILE A 322 2.81 -8.04 -15.34
N GLY A 323 4.02 -7.78 -14.89
CA GLY A 323 5.25 -7.78 -15.67
C GLY A 323 5.52 -9.07 -16.44
N PRO A 324 5.36 -10.27 -15.85
CA PRO A 324 5.52 -11.52 -16.59
C PRO A 324 4.58 -11.63 -17.81
N LEU A 325 3.33 -11.25 -17.67
CA LEU A 325 2.36 -11.30 -18.78
C LEU A 325 2.75 -10.32 -19.90
N LEU A 326 3.16 -9.10 -19.54
CA LEU A 326 3.59 -8.10 -20.51
C LEU A 326 4.88 -8.53 -21.21
N SER A 327 5.86 -9.04 -20.46
CA SER A 327 7.16 -9.44 -21.02
C SER A 327 7.09 -10.59 -22.01
N LEU A 328 6.06 -11.44 -21.90
CA LEU A 328 5.80 -12.50 -22.89
C LEU A 328 5.65 -11.92 -24.31
N PHE A 329 5.01 -10.76 -24.44
CA PHE A 329 4.73 -10.11 -25.71
C PHE A 329 5.76 -9.04 -26.09
N THR A 330 6.30 -8.33 -25.11
CA THR A 330 7.19 -7.17 -25.36
C THR A 330 8.68 -7.53 -25.34
N SER A 331 9.08 -8.54 -24.55
CA SER A 331 10.48 -8.93 -24.35
C SER A 331 10.65 -10.42 -24.05
N PRO A 332 10.56 -11.31 -25.09
CA PRO A 332 10.63 -12.78 -24.87
C PRO A 332 11.93 -13.22 -24.16
N ARG A 333 13.05 -12.53 -24.37
CA ARG A 333 14.32 -12.82 -23.67
C ARG A 333 14.21 -12.56 -22.18
N HIS A 334 13.55 -11.45 -21.81
CA HIS A 334 13.30 -11.09 -20.40
C HIS A 334 12.34 -12.10 -19.76
N PHE A 335 11.25 -12.45 -20.45
CA PHE A 335 10.33 -13.50 -20.01
C PHE A 335 11.07 -14.83 -19.77
N TYR A 336 11.89 -15.26 -20.71
CA TYR A 336 12.68 -16.50 -20.56
C TYR A 336 13.57 -16.44 -19.30
N ARG A 337 14.28 -15.34 -19.08
CA ARG A 337 15.17 -15.18 -17.93
C ARG A 337 14.40 -15.24 -16.60
N THR A 338 13.26 -14.56 -16.50
CA THR A 338 12.52 -14.41 -15.25
C THR A 338 11.54 -15.56 -14.98
N MET A 339 10.92 -16.09 -16.02
CA MET A 339 9.84 -17.08 -15.86
C MET A 339 10.26 -18.53 -16.20
N ILE A 340 11.33 -18.71 -16.97
CA ILE A 340 11.78 -20.05 -17.36
C ILE A 340 13.05 -20.44 -16.57
N ARG A 341 14.06 -19.56 -16.51
CA ARG A 341 15.31 -19.84 -15.82
C ARG A 341 15.21 -19.67 -14.31
N ASP A 342 14.47 -18.68 -13.82
CA ASP A 342 14.25 -18.48 -12.39
C ASP A 342 12.98 -19.23 -11.94
N GLU A 343 13.16 -20.48 -11.57
CA GLU A 343 12.08 -21.32 -11.09
C GLU A 343 11.48 -20.80 -9.79
N THR A 344 12.29 -20.22 -8.91
CA THR A 344 11.83 -19.67 -7.63
C THR A 344 10.91 -18.50 -7.84
N PHE A 345 11.31 -17.52 -8.67
CA PHE A 345 10.44 -16.39 -9.00
C PHE A 345 9.13 -16.84 -9.64
N ARG A 346 9.20 -17.78 -10.59
CA ARG A 346 8.00 -18.31 -11.26
C ARG A 346 7.04 -18.97 -10.26
N LYS A 347 7.53 -19.81 -9.35
CA LYS A 347 6.72 -20.47 -8.33
C LYS A 347 6.05 -19.45 -7.43
N LEU A 348 6.81 -18.46 -6.92
CA LEU A 348 6.29 -17.38 -6.08
C LEU A 348 5.23 -16.55 -6.80
N TRP A 349 5.46 -16.18 -8.05
CA TRP A 349 4.51 -15.39 -8.83
C TRP A 349 3.20 -16.14 -9.09
N LEU A 350 3.27 -17.44 -9.44
CA LEU A 350 2.08 -18.27 -9.61
C LEU A 350 1.32 -18.45 -8.28
N ASP A 351 2.04 -18.59 -7.17
CA ASP A 351 1.45 -18.68 -5.83
C ASP A 351 0.74 -17.38 -5.46
N ASP A 352 1.38 -16.23 -5.72
CA ASP A 352 0.77 -14.92 -5.48
C ASP A 352 -0.51 -14.72 -6.31
N ILE A 353 -0.55 -15.13 -7.58
CA ILE A 353 -1.76 -15.07 -8.42
C ILE A 353 -2.90 -15.92 -7.82
N ARG A 354 -2.59 -17.14 -7.40
CA ARG A 354 -3.56 -18.03 -6.76
C ARG A 354 -4.06 -17.45 -5.44
N TYR A 355 -3.15 -16.95 -4.62
CA TYR A 355 -3.47 -16.33 -3.34
C TYR A 355 -4.33 -15.08 -3.50
N PHE A 356 -3.98 -14.18 -4.43
CA PHE A 356 -4.77 -12.98 -4.71
C PHE A 356 -6.19 -13.31 -5.17
N THR A 357 -6.33 -14.37 -5.97
CA THR A 357 -7.64 -14.90 -6.35
C THR A 357 -8.42 -15.43 -5.15
N ALA A 358 -7.78 -16.19 -4.27
CA ALA A 358 -8.37 -16.69 -3.02
C ALA A 358 -8.75 -15.56 -2.06
N CYS A 359 -8.05 -14.43 -2.11
CA CYS A 359 -8.34 -13.21 -1.36
C CYS A 359 -9.47 -12.36 -1.97
N ASP A 360 -10.18 -12.85 -2.99
CA ASP A 360 -11.18 -12.06 -3.77
C ASP A 360 -10.60 -10.73 -4.27
N LEU A 361 -9.33 -10.70 -4.67
CA LEU A 361 -8.59 -9.52 -5.10
C LEU A 361 -8.62 -8.37 -4.07
N PHE A 362 -8.67 -8.73 -2.79
CA PHE A 362 -8.74 -7.81 -1.65
C PHE A 362 -9.95 -6.88 -1.65
N ASP A 363 -11.08 -7.38 -2.13
CA ASP A 363 -12.36 -6.71 -2.05
C ASP A 363 -12.73 -6.49 -0.58
N GLY A 364 -12.69 -5.22 -0.14
CA GLY A 364 -13.01 -4.82 1.22
C GLY A 364 -14.51 -4.79 1.53
N THR A 365 -15.37 -5.12 0.56
CA THR A 365 -16.81 -5.30 0.77
C THR A 365 -17.18 -6.77 1.00
N LYS A 366 -16.20 -7.68 0.94
CA LYS A 366 -16.41 -9.11 1.13
C LYS A 366 -15.76 -9.61 2.41
N GLN A 367 -16.53 -10.36 3.18
CA GLN A 367 -16.00 -11.12 4.30
C GLN A 367 -14.98 -12.15 3.78
N PRO A 368 -13.80 -12.30 4.44
CA PRO A 368 -12.82 -13.29 4.03
C PRO A 368 -13.36 -14.71 4.18
N ASP A 369 -13.12 -15.54 3.18
CA ASP A 369 -13.35 -16.97 3.23
C ASP A 369 -12.05 -17.68 3.66
N LEU A 370 -11.93 -17.95 4.95
CA LEU A 370 -10.73 -18.57 5.51
C LEU A 370 -10.49 -19.99 4.96
N SER A 371 -11.52 -20.68 4.46
CA SER A 371 -11.33 -21.99 3.83
C SER A 371 -10.54 -21.90 2.52
N LYS A 372 -10.72 -20.83 1.76
CA LYS A 372 -9.91 -20.54 0.55
C LYS A 372 -8.48 -20.14 0.89
N LEU A 373 -8.26 -19.55 2.07
CA LEU A 373 -6.93 -19.12 2.51
C LEU A 373 -6.11 -20.26 3.16
N ALA A 374 -6.77 -21.27 3.72
CA ALA A 374 -6.13 -22.37 4.43
C ALA A 374 -4.95 -23.04 3.68
N PRO A 375 -5.02 -23.26 2.33
CA PRO A 375 -3.93 -23.88 1.59
C PRO A 375 -2.64 -23.04 1.52
N PHE A 376 -2.69 -21.76 1.89
CA PHE A 376 -1.54 -20.84 1.81
C PHE A 376 -0.80 -20.68 3.15
N GLY A 377 -1.19 -21.39 4.20
CA GLY A 377 -0.47 -21.42 5.46
C GLY A 377 0.86 -22.16 5.36
N LYS A 378 1.77 -21.88 6.29
CA LYS A 378 3.13 -22.42 6.33
C LYS A 378 3.19 -23.97 6.24
N ASP A 379 2.19 -24.65 6.83
CA ASP A 379 2.12 -26.12 6.87
C ASP A 379 1.84 -26.76 5.49
N HIS A 380 1.44 -25.94 4.50
CA HIS A 380 1.16 -26.36 3.13
C HIS A 380 2.22 -25.88 2.12
N GLU A 381 3.24 -25.14 2.56
CA GLU A 381 4.35 -24.79 1.67
C GLU A 381 5.17 -26.06 1.38
N SER A 382 5.24 -26.45 0.11
CA SER A 382 6.26 -27.41 -0.33
C SER A 382 7.63 -26.83 0.04
N PRO A 383 8.52 -27.58 0.69
CA PRO A 383 9.86 -27.09 0.99
C PRO A 383 10.47 -26.56 -0.30
N ALA A 384 10.83 -25.28 -0.28
CA ALA A 384 11.61 -24.68 -1.36
C ALA A 384 12.93 -25.45 -1.39
N ALA A 385 13.13 -26.22 -2.43
CA ALA A 385 14.36 -26.96 -2.68
C ALA A 385 15.52 -26.02 -2.96
#